data_8cf1c551fda92caad3928cc4570efcbe
#
_entry.id   8cf1c551fda92caad3928cc4570efcbe
#
_cell.length_a   1.000
_cell.length_b   1.000
_cell.length_c   1.000
_cell.angle_alpha   90.00
_cell.angle_beta   90.00
_cell.angle_gamma   90.00
#
_symmetry.space_group_name_H-M   'P 1'
#
loop_
_entity.id
_entity.type
_entity.pdbx_description
1 polymer ?
#
loop_
_entity_poly.entity_id
_entity_poly.type
_entity_poly.pdbx_seq_one_letter_code
_entity_poly.pdbx_strand_id
1 'polypeptide(L)'
;MAKTPQSYANHAMYQPLWHYWAVPAALFYLLYCLVALVRGGITTHEVFDLIGAVGLNAGIWASRIMALTVQDRIIRLEMRLRLREVLPAPLVARIPELTKGQLIGLRFASDAELPGLVERILRGELVKAKEVKAAVKDWQADHLRA
;
A
#
# COMPACT_ATOMS: atom_id res chain seq x y z
N MET A 1 -15.52 6.67 19.27
CA MET A 1 -16.21 5.71 18.37
C MET A 1 -15.37 4.44 18.27
N ALA A 2 -15.92 3.28 18.56
CA ALA A 2 -15.22 2.00 18.38
C ALA A 2 -14.93 1.81 16.88
N LYS A 3 -13.66 1.60 16.52
CA LYS A 3 -13.30 1.29 15.13
C LYS A 3 -13.88 -0.07 14.76
N THR A 4 -14.57 -0.15 13.63
CA THR A 4 -15.08 -1.41 13.09
C THR A 4 -13.94 -2.43 13.00
N PRO A 5 -14.13 -3.69 13.40
CA PRO A 5 -13.09 -4.72 13.27
C PRO A 5 -12.60 -4.79 11.83
N GLN A 6 -11.28 -4.72 11.64
CA GLN A 6 -10.68 -4.85 10.32
C GLN A 6 -10.72 -6.30 9.86
N SER A 7 -11.01 -6.51 8.59
CA SER A 7 -11.08 -7.82 7.95
C SER A 7 -10.55 -7.73 6.51
N TYR A 8 -10.48 -8.87 5.83
CA TYR A 8 -10.12 -8.89 4.42
C TYR A 8 -10.99 -7.98 3.54
N ALA A 9 -12.28 -7.84 3.85
CA ALA A 9 -13.22 -7.05 3.06
C ALA A 9 -13.05 -5.53 3.24
N ASN A 10 -12.62 -5.07 4.43
CA ASN A 10 -12.57 -3.65 4.80
C ASN A 10 -11.16 -3.17 5.18
N HIS A 11 -10.11 -3.90 4.80
CA HIS A 11 -8.74 -3.55 5.18
C HIS A 11 -8.14 -2.39 4.34
N ALA A 12 -8.82 -1.95 3.29
CA ALA A 12 -8.34 -0.80 2.49
C ALA A 12 -8.38 0.48 3.33
N MET A 13 -7.29 1.24 3.31
CA MET A 13 -7.18 2.49 4.06
C MET A 13 -7.21 3.67 3.10
N TYR A 14 -8.07 4.64 3.40
CA TYR A 14 -8.19 5.89 2.66
C TYR A 14 -7.63 7.03 3.49
N GLN A 15 -6.75 7.82 2.90
CA GLN A 15 -6.26 9.07 3.48
C GLN A 15 -7.15 10.20 2.98
N PRO A 16 -8.03 10.79 3.83
CA PRO A 16 -9.06 11.73 3.36
C PRO A 16 -8.47 12.95 2.65
N LEU A 17 -7.40 13.53 3.21
CA LEU A 17 -6.74 14.70 2.63
C LEU A 17 -6.18 14.41 1.23
N TRP A 18 -5.61 13.21 1.04
CA TRP A 18 -5.01 12.82 -0.24
C TRP A 18 -6.08 12.41 -1.26
N HIS A 19 -7.02 11.50 -0.87
CA HIS A 19 -7.98 10.92 -1.82
C HIS A 19 -9.13 11.87 -2.17
N TYR A 20 -9.59 12.70 -1.21
CA TYR A 20 -10.80 13.50 -1.39
C TYR A 20 -10.50 14.98 -1.63
N TRP A 21 -9.26 15.45 -1.38
CA TRP A 21 -8.88 16.84 -1.60
C TRP A 21 -7.72 17.00 -2.57
N ALA A 22 -6.55 16.50 -2.26
CA ALA A 22 -5.35 16.79 -3.05
C ALA A 22 -5.45 16.26 -4.47
N VAL A 23 -5.83 14.99 -4.66
CA VAL A 23 -5.97 14.38 -5.99
C VAL A 23 -7.09 15.03 -6.80
N PRO A 24 -8.35 15.17 -6.32
CA PRO A 24 -9.39 15.84 -7.08
C PRO A 24 -9.04 17.29 -7.43
N ALA A 25 -8.53 18.09 -6.49
CA ALA A 25 -8.16 19.48 -6.75
C ALA A 25 -7.08 19.60 -7.82
N ALA A 26 -6.04 18.75 -7.76
CA ALA A 26 -4.97 18.76 -8.76
C ALA A 26 -5.45 18.32 -10.15
N LEU A 27 -6.36 17.33 -10.22
CA LEU A 27 -6.96 16.91 -11.48
C LEU A 27 -7.88 17.97 -12.07
N PHE A 28 -8.68 18.66 -11.24
CA PHE A 28 -9.51 19.78 -11.68
C PHE A 28 -8.66 20.93 -12.21
N TYR A 29 -7.57 21.28 -11.54
CA TYR A 29 -6.65 22.31 -12.00
C TYR A 29 -5.99 21.91 -13.33
N LEU A 30 -5.55 20.67 -13.47
CA LEU A 30 -5.00 20.17 -14.74
C LEU A 30 -6.02 20.24 -15.88
N LEU A 31 -7.27 19.83 -15.61
CA LEU A 31 -8.35 19.90 -16.58
C LEU A 31 -8.66 21.35 -16.99
N TYR A 32 -8.70 22.27 -16.02
CA TYR A 32 -8.86 23.71 -16.26
C TYR A 32 -7.76 24.23 -17.21
N CYS A 33 -6.49 23.93 -16.93
CA CYS A 33 -5.38 24.37 -17.79
C CYS A 33 -5.47 23.80 -19.20
N LEU A 34 -5.88 22.53 -19.37
CA LEU A 34 -6.08 21.92 -20.68
C LEU A 34 -7.21 22.61 -21.46
N VAL A 35 -8.34 22.90 -20.79
CA VAL A 35 -9.47 23.61 -21.43
C VAL A 35 -9.08 25.04 -21.79
N ALA A 36 -8.35 25.75 -20.93
CA ALA A 36 -7.85 27.10 -21.19
C ALA A 36 -6.93 27.13 -22.41
N LEU A 37 -6.00 26.20 -22.51
CA LEU A 37 -5.09 26.05 -23.66
C LEU A 37 -5.85 25.81 -24.97
N VAL A 38 -6.88 24.95 -24.95
CA VAL A 38 -7.68 24.64 -26.16
C VAL A 38 -8.53 25.84 -26.58
N ARG A 39 -9.10 26.61 -25.63
CA ARG A 39 -9.99 27.74 -25.94
C ARG A 39 -9.25 29.05 -26.19
N GLY A 40 -8.20 29.31 -25.43
CA GLY A 40 -7.43 30.57 -25.47
C GLY A 40 -6.27 30.57 -26.45
N GLY A 41 -5.92 29.39 -26.99
CA GLY A 41 -4.73 29.21 -27.84
C GLY A 41 -3.44 29.03 -27.01
N ILE A 42 -2.35 28.78 -27.72
CA ILE A 42 -1.03 28.52 -27.13
C ILE A 42 -0.35 29.87 -26.82
N THR A 43 -0.50 30.35 -25.59
CA THR A 43 0.27 31.50 -25.10
C THR A 43 1.32 31.04 -24.10
N THR A 44 2.29 31.87 -23.80
CA THR A 44 3.34 31.56 -22.81
C THR A 44 2.73 31.28 -21.43
N HIS A 45 1.66 31.99 -21.05
CA HIS A 45 0.97 31.83 -19.76
C HIS A 45 0.34 30.44 -19.65
N GLU A 46 -0.48 30.01 -20.61
CA GLU A 46 -1.15 28.71 -20.60
C GLU A 46 -0.14 27.55 -20.59
N VAL A 47 1.00 27.72 -21.27
CA VAL A 47 2.07 26.70 -21.26
C VAL A 47 2.69 26.57 -19.88
N PHE A 48 3.01 27.69 -19.19
CA PHE A 48 3.56 27.64 -17.83
C PHE A 48 2.55 27.11 -16.82
N ASP A 49 1.27 27.49 -16.94
CA ASP A 49 0.20 26.96 -16.08
C ASP A 49 0.04 25.45 -16.25
N LEU A 50 0.08 24.96 -17.46
CA LEU A 50 0.02 23.52 -17.74
C LEU A 50 1.24 22.78 -17.16
N ILE A 51 2.44 23.31 -17.31
CA ILE A 51 3.65 22.74 -16.71
C ILE A 51 3.50 22.69 -15.17
N GLY A 52 3.00 23.76 -14.57
CA GLY A 52 2.73 23.83 -13.12
C GLY A 52 1.70 22.79 -12.67
N ALA A 53 0.59 22.66 -13.42
CA ALA A 53 -0.45 21.67 -13.15
C ALA A 53 0.05 20.22 -13.24
N VAL A 54 0.85 19.92 -14.26
CA VAL A 54 1.51 18.60 -14.43
C VAL A 54 2.50 18.34 -13.29
N GLY A 55 3.33 19.33 -12.96
CA GLY A 55 4.29 19.25 -11.86
C GLY A 55 3.62 19.00 -10.51
N LEU A 56 2.52 19.70 -10.22
CA LEU A 56 1.71 19.49 -9.01
C LEU A 56 1.17 18.06 -8.94
N ASN A 57 0.56 17.57 -10.01
CA ASN A 57 0.07 16.18 -10.08
C ASN A 57 1.21 15.17 -9.88
N ALA A 58 2.34 15.36 -10.57
CA ALA A 58 3.50 14.50 -10.42
C ALA A 58 4.00 14.47 -8.98
N GLY A 59 4.08 15.62 -8.30
CA GLY A 59 4.46 15.73 -6.89
C GLY A 59 3.52 15.00 -5.95
N ILE A 60 2.20 15.13 -6.13
CA ILE A 60 1.18 14.43 -5.33
C ILE A 60 1.30 12.90 -5.50
N TRP A 61 1.48 12.42 -6.72
CA TRP A 61 1.66 10.97 -6.97
C TRP A 61 3.01 10.47 -6.45
N ALA A 62 4.09 11.22 -6.66
CA ALA A 62 5.42 10.87 -6.16
C ALA A 62 5.43 10.75 -4.63
N SER A 63 4.82 11.69 -3.91
CA SER A 63 4.72 11.66 -2.45
C SER A 63 4.04 10.38 -1.95
N ARG A 64 2.95 9.96 -2.61
CA ARG A 64 2.24 8.72 -2.28
C ARG A 64 3.08 7.47 -2.54
N ILE A 65 3.73 7.40 -3.70
CA ILE A 65 4.60 6.27 -4.05
C ILE A 65 5.75 6.16 -3.05
N MET A 66 6.37 7.28 -2.68
CA MET A 66 7.47 7.30 -1.71
C MET A 66 7.01 6.84 -0.33
N ALA A 67 5.86 7.34 0.16
CA ALA A 67 5.29 6.93 1.44
C ALA A 67 4.99 5.43 1.48
N LEU A 68 4.33 4.88 0.45
CA LEU A 68 4.04 3.45 0.33
C LEU A 68 5.31 2.60 0.22
N THR A 69 6.35 3.09 -0.46
CA THR A 69 7.63 2.39 -0.57
C THR A 69 8.32 2.26 0.78
N VAL A 70 8.35 3.33 1.57
CA VAL A 70 8.91 3.31 2.93
C VAL A 70 8.09 2.41 3.84
N GLN A 71 6.77 2.54 3.80
CA GLN A 71 5.84 1.67 4.55
C GLN A 71 6.10 0.18 4.25
N ASP A 72 6.22 -0.20 2.98
CA ASP A 72 6.50 -1.57 2.59
C ASP A 72 7.85 -2.09 3.11
N ARG A 73 8.86 -1.21 3.21
CA ARG A 73 10.16 -1.58 3.79
C ARG A 73 10.06 -1.84 5.30
N ILE A 74 9.32 -1.00 6.02
CA ILE A 74 9.08 -1.14 7.45
C ILE A 74 8.32 -2.44 7.73
N ILE A 75 7.20 -2.67 7.04
CA ILE A 75 6.41 -3.90 7.20
C ILE A 75 7.27 -5.16 6.98
N ARG A 76 8.13 -5.15 5.97
CA ARG A 76 9.03 -6.28 5.70
C ARG A 76 10.03 -6.51 6.85
N LEU A 77 10.56 -5.44 7.43
CA LEU A 77 11.48 -5.54 8.56
C LEU A 77 10.74 -6.10 9.79
N GLU A 78 9.62 -5.50 10.14
CA GLU A 78 8.76 -5.93 11.27
C GLU A 78 8.36 -7.40 11.13
N MET A 79 7.88 -7.80 9.95
CA MET A 79 7.48 -9.18 9.71
C MET A 79 8.64 -10.17 9.79
N ARG A 80 9.83 -9.80 9.32
CA ARG A 80 11.01 -10.67 9.45
C ARG A 80 11.45 -10.84 10.89
N LEU A 81 11.35 -9.79 11.71
CA LEU A 81 11.64 -9.88 13.15
C LEU A 81 10.60 -10.75 13.84
N ARG A 82 9.32 -10.48 13.64
CA ARG A 82 8.21 -11.25 14.21
C ARG A 82 8.28 -12.74 13.85
N LEU A 83 8.56 -13.06 12.58
CA LEU A 83 8.68 -14.43 12.12
C LEU A 83 9.88 -15.16 12.77
N ARG A 84 10.98 -14.47 13.08
CA ARG A 84 12.12 -15.07 13.80
C ARG A 84 11.78 -15.46 15.23
N GLU A 85 10.86 -14.73 15.85
CA GLU A 85 10.42 -14.99 17.24
C GLU A 85 9.37 -16.09 17.30
N VAL A 86 8.48 -16.18 16.31
CA VAL A 86 7.30 -17.04 16.33
C VAL A 86 7.51 -18.38 15.62
N LEU A 87 8.35 -18.42 14.57
CA LEU A 87 8.50 -19.63 13.77
C LEU A 87 9.46 -20.66 14.43
N PRO A 88 9.19 -21.97 14.27
CA PRO A 88 10.15 -23.02 14.62
C PRO A 88 11.42 -22.92 13.77
N ALA A 89 12.56 -23.31 14.33
CA ALA A 89 13.89 -23.16 13.76
C ALA A 89 14.01 -23.59 12.25
N PRO A 90 13.40 -24.70 11.78
CA PRO A 90 13.47 -25.08 10.38
C PRO A 90 12.81 -24.05 9.44
N LEU A 91 11.74 -23.39 9.87
CA LEU A 91 11.05 -22.36 9.07
C LEU A 91 11.76 -21.01 9.13
N VAL A 92 12.41 -20.68 10.26
CA VAL A 92 13.22 -19.46 10.39
C VAL A 92 14.31 -19.40 9.33
N ALA A 93 14.99 -20.50 9.04
CA ALA A 93 16.02 -20.58 8.01
C ALA A 93 15.48 -20.25 6.59
N ARG A 94 14.19 -20.44 6.37
CA ARG A 94 13.51 -20.23 5.09
C ARG A 94 12.81 -18.87 4.94
N ILE A 95 12.84 -18.00 5.96
CA ILE A 95 12.28 -16.62 5.87
C ILE A 95 12.79 -15.85 4.65
N PRO A 96 14.05 -15.94 4.21
CA PRO A 96 14.54 -15.27 3.02
C PRO A 96 13.83 -15.66 1.71
N GLU A 97 13.20 -16.83 1.64
CA GLU A 97 12.45 -17.30 0.47
C GLU A 97 11.12 -16.57 0.29
N LEU A 98 10.60 -15.93 1.36
CA LEU A 98 9.33 -15.24 1.32
C LEU A 98 9.42 -13.94 0.50
N THR A 99 8.51 -13.76 -0.45
CA THR A 99 8.43 -12.56 -1.28
C THR A 99 7.90 -11.36 -0.48
N LYS A 100 8.14 -10.14 -1.00
CA LYS A 100 7.59 -8.90 -0.44
C LYS A 100 6.08 -9.00 -0.22
N GLY A 101 5.34 -9.47 -1.23
CA GLY A 101 3.89 -9.55 -1.18
C GLY A 101 3.38 -10.51 -0.11
N GLN A 102 4.06 -11.66 0.07
CA GLN A 102 3.74 -12.65 1.09
C GLN A 102 3.96 -12.10 2.50
N LEU A 103 5.09 -11.43 2.75
CA LEU A 103 5.36 -10.77 4.04
C LEU A 103 4.30 -9.71 4.37
N ILE A 104 3.92 -8.88 3.38
CA ILE A 104 2.85 -7.89 3.54
C ILE A 104 1.50 -8.56 3.83
N GLY A 105 1.23 -9.73 3.24
CA GLY A 105 0.01 -10.49 3.51
C GLY A 105 -0.01 -11.10 4.91
N LEU A 106 1.10 -11.67 5.36
CA LEU A 106 1.25 -12.36 6.64
C LEU A 106 1.08 -11.44 7.86
N ARG A 107 1.29 -10.12 7.73
CA ARG A 107 1.17 -9.18 8.86
C ARG A 107 -0.21 -9.17 9.51
N PHE A 108 -1.25 -9.59 8.78
CA PHE A 108 -2.62 -9.65 9.28
C PHE A 108 -2.95 -10.96 10.02
N ALA A 109 -2.06 -11.93 10.00
CA ALA A 109 -2.25 -13.19 10.69
C ALA A 109 -1.85 -13.09 12.18
N SER A 110 -2.52 -13.85 13.03
CA SER A 110 -2.07 -14.03 14.42
C SER A 110 -0.80 -14.88 14.50
N ASP A 111 -0.07 -14.79 15.63
CA ASP A 111 1.15 -15.56 15.83
C ASP A 111 0.90 -17.07 15.74
N ALA A 112 -0.27 -17.51 16.19
CA ALA A 112 -0.67 -18.92 16.14
C ALA A 112 -0.86 -19.43 14.70
N GLU A 113 -1.28 -18.58 13.77
CA GLU A 113 -1.50 -18.96 12.37
C GLU A 113 -0.23 -18.86 11.50
N LEU A 114 0.76 -18.05 11.91
CA LEU A 114 1.95 -17.77 11.10
C LEU A 114 2.71 -19.03 10.67
N PRO A 115 3.00 -20.03 11.53
CA PRO A 115 3.73 -21.22 11.09
C PRO A 115 3.01 -21.98 9.97
N GLY A 116 1.71 -22.23 10.13
CA GLY A 116 0.92 -22.95 9.11
C GLY A 116 0.78 -22.18 7.79
N LEU A 117 0.65 -20.86 7.84
CA LEU A 117 0.58 -20.03 6.63
C LEU A 117 1.94 -19.99 5.91
N VAL A 118 3.05 -19.88 6.65
CA VAL A 118 4.40 -19.92 6.08
C VAL A 118 4.67 -21.26 5.39
N GLU A 119 4.31 -22.39 6.00
CA GLU A 119 4.43 -23.70 5.38
C GLU A 119 3.65 -23.78 4.06
N ARG A 120 2.42 -23.31 4.03
CA ARG A 120 1.59 -23.28 2.81
C ARG A 120 2.20 -22.41 1.72
N ILE A 121 2.78 -21.27 2.08
CA ILE A 121 3.52 -20.40 1.16
C ILE A 121 4.72 -21.15 0.57
N LEU A 122 5.51 -21.81 1.41
CA LEU A 122 6.71 -22.55 1.00
C LEU A 122 6.41 -23.80 0.18
N ARG A 123 5.19 -24.35 0.27
CA ARG A 123 4.68 -25.40 -0.64
C ARG A 123 4.12 -24.85 -1.95
N GLY A 124 4.08 -23.53 -2.13
CA GLY A 124 3.55 -22.89 -3.34
C GLY A 124 2.02 -22.78 -3.41
N GLU A 125 1.29 -23.05 -2.32
CA GLU A 125 -0.17 -22.94 -2.27
C GLU A 125 -0.66 -21.48 -2.23
N LEU A 126 0.17 -20.56 -1.69
CA LEU A 126 -0.15 -19.15 -1.51
C LEU A 126 0.96 -18.29 -2.15
N VAL A 127 0.76 -17.89 -3.39
CA VAL A 127 1.80 -17.19 -4.17
C VAL A 127 1.67 -15.68 -4.02
N LYS A 128 0.44 -15.15 -4.10
CA LYS A 128 0.17 -13.71 -4.11
C LYS A 128 -0.25 -13.19 -2.74
N ALA A 129 0.07 -11.92 -2.45
CA ALA A 129 -0.36 -11.24 -1.23
C ALA A 129 -1.88 -11.36 -0.98
N LYS A 130 -2.70 -11.34 -2.03
CA LYS A 130 -4.16 -11.48 -1.95
C LYS A 130 -4.56 -12.86 -1.41
N GLU A 131 -3.91 -13.92 -1.86
CA GLU A 131 -4.17 -15.30 -1.44
C GLU A 131 -3.78 -15.50 0.02
N VAL A 132 -2.61 -14.97 0.43
CA VAL A 132 -2.17 -15.00 1.82
C VAL A 132 -3.19 -14.29 2.73
N LYS A 133 -3.62 -13.08 2.37
CA LYS A 133 -4.63 -12.32 3.13
C LYS A 133 -5.97 -13.06 3.23
N ALA A 134 -6.41 -13.69 2.15
CA ALA A 134 -7.66 -14.45 2.13
C ALA A 134 -7.60 -15.73 2.98
N ALA A 135 -6.40 -16.26 3.22
CA ALA A 135 -6.18 -17.46 4.03
C ALA A 135 -6.12 -17.18 5.54
N VAL A 136 -5.96 -15.90 5.94
CA VAL A 136 -5.95 -15.48 7.37
C VAL A 136 -7.35 -15.62 7.95
N LYS A 137 -7.46 -16.32 9.08
CA LYS A 137 -8.71 -16.54 9.81
C LYS A 137 -8.82 -15.63 11.04
N ASP A 138 -7.76 -15.53 11.81
CA ASP A 138 -7.63 -14.66 12.98
C ASP A 138 -6.93 -13.36 12.58
N TRP A 139 -7.74 -12.37 12.18
CA TRP A 139 -7.27 -11.14 11.56
C TRP A 139 -6.75 -10.14 12.59
N GLN A 140 -5.45 -9.83 12.53
CA GLN A 140 -4.83 -8.78 13.32
C GLN A 140 -4.92 -7.44 12.57
N ALA A 141 -5.62 -6.49 13.18
CA ALA A 141 -5.86 -5.19 12.58
C ALA A 141 -4.57 -4.34 12.54
N ASP A 142 -4.26 -3.77 11.37
CA ASP A 142 -3.18 -2.82 11.18
C ASP A 142 -3.75 -1.44 10.82
N HIS A 143 -3.74 -0.54 11.78
CA HIS A 143 -4.27 0.82 11.67
C HIS A 143 -3.18 1.89 11.48
N LEU A 144 -1.89 1.52 11.43
CA LEU A 144 -0.75 2.43 11.35
C LEU A 144 -0.22 2.62 9.93
N ARG A 145 -1.11 2.57 8.93
CA ARG A 145 -0.72 2.72 7.52
C ARG A 145 -0.97 4.13 6.97
N ALA A 146 -0.12 4.53 6.02
CA ALA A 146 -0.30 5.75 5.23
C ALA A 146 -1.41 5.62 4.17
#